data_f5692b7421afd16ff490427a89b373cb
#
_entry.id   f5692b7421afd16ff490427a89b373cb
#
_cell.length_a   1.000
_cell.length_b   1.000
_cell.length_c   1.000
_cell.angle_alpha   90.00
_cell.angle_beta   90.00
_cell.angle_gamma   90.00
#
_symmetry.space_group_name_H-M   'P 1'
#
loop_
_entity.id
_entity.type
_entity.pdbx_description
1 polymer ?
#
loop_
_entity_poly.entity_id
_entity_poly.type
_entity_poly.pdbx_seq_one_letter_code
_entity_poly.pdbx_strand_id
1 'polypeptide(L)'
;AGTGSEVARGAIVIVEDGRKLGFHSWHLVPRTAICDPELTLGLPPMLTAATGMDAIAHCMETFMAAAFNPPADGIALDGLTR
;
A
#
# COMPACT_ATOMS: atom_id res chain seq x y z
N ALA A 1 -2.02 6.12 5.78
CA ALA A 1 -0.74 5.45 5.66
C ALA A 1 -0.19 5.55 4.23
N GLY A 2 1.09 5.88 4.06
CA GLY A 2 1.68 6.11 2.74
C GLY A 2 1.92 4.86 1.90
N THR A 3 1.66 3.66 2.43
CA THR A 3 1.95 2.38 1.78
C THR A 3 0.70 1.57 1.42
N GLY A 4 -0.48 2.18 1.43
CA GLY A 4 -1.72 1.56 0.96
C GLY A 4 -2.39 0.59 1.95
N SER A 5 -2.05 0.66 3.22
CA SER A 5 -2.63 -0.23 4.24
C SER A 5 -4.15 -0.07 4.39
N GLU A 6 -4.70 1.05 3.99
CA GLU A 6 -6.13 1.37 4.05
C GLU A 6 -7.00 0.53 3.10
N VAL A 7 -6.40 -0.16 2.15
CA VAL A 7 -7.10 -1.04 1.20
C VAL A 7 -6.67 -2.50 1.31
N ALA A 8 -5.81 -2.83 2.29
CA ALA A 8 -5.30 -4.18 2.47
C ALA A 8 -6.25 -5.04 3.31
N ARG A 9 -6.22 -6.35 3.07
CA ARG A 9 -6.91 -7.36 3.90
C ARG A 9 -6.00 -7.93 4.99
N GLY A 10 -5.01 -7.17 5.40
CA GLY A 10 -4.01 -7.58 6.37
C GLY A 10 -3.79 -6.55 7.44
N ALA A 11 -3.28 -7.00 8.56
CA ALA A 11 -2.81 -6.16 9.64
C ALA A 11 -1.47 -6.68 10.16
N ILE A 12 -0.60 -5.77 10.54
CA ILE A 12 0.65 -6.09 11.21
C ILE A 12 0.59 -5.53 12.62
N VAL A 13 0.79 -6.40 13.61
CA VAL A 13 0.81 -6.02 15.00
C VAL A 13 2.23 -6.17 15.53
N ILE A 14 2.73 -5.13 16.15
CA ILE A 14 4.03 -5.16 16.84
C ILE A 14 3.76 -5.54 18.29
N VAL A 15 4.28 -6.69 18.72
CA VAL A 15 4.14 -7.18 20.09
C VAL A 15 5.26 -6.63 20.97
N GLU A 16 5.09 -6.78 22.29
CA GLU A 16 5.99 -6.19 23.31
C GLU A 16 7.47 -6.52 23.12
N ASP A 17 7.80 -7.70 22.58
CA ASP A 17 9.18 -8.11 22.31
C ASP A 17 9.76 -7.55 20.98
N GLY A 18 9.00 -6.69 20.30
CA GLY A 18 9.40 -6.06 19.04
C GLY A 18 9.14 -6.90 17.80
N ARG A 19 8.59 -8.11 17.92
CA ARG A 19 8.24 -8.93 16.76
C ARG A 19 7.03 -8.36 16.03
N LYS A 20 7.06 -8.46 14.70
CA LYS A 20 5.94 -8.12 13.84
C LYS A 20 5.14 -9.39 13.53
N LEU A 21 3.87 -9.41 13.87
CA LEU A 21 2.94 -10.49 13.55
C LEU A 21 2.01 -10.02 12.44
N GLY A 22 1.95 -10.78 11.35
CA GLY A 22 1.07 -10.52 10.22
C GLY A 22 -0.22 -11.34 10.32
N PHE A 23 -1.34 -10.69 10.08
CA PHE A 23 -2.66 -11.31 10.06
C PHE A 23 -3.33 -11.03 8.71
N HIS A 24 -3.94 -12.04 8.12
CA HIS A 24 -4.69 -11.93 6.87
C HIS A 24 -6.10 -12.48 7.06
N SER A 25 -7.10 -11.69 6.75
CA SER A 25 -8.50 -12.10 6.78
C SER A 25 -9.36 -11.16 5.96
N TRP A 26 -10.40 -11.67 5.32
CA TRP A 26 -11.40 -10.83 4.68
C TRP A 26 -12.15 -9.93 5.67
N HIS A 27 -12.20 -10.29 6.93
CA HIS A 27 -12.77 -9.45 8.00
C HIS A 27 -11.94 -8.21 8.31
N LEU A 28 -10.67 -8.18 7.88
CA LEU A 28 -9.76 -7.04 8.08
C LEU A 28 -9.86 -6.00 6.96
N VAL A 29 -10.58 -6.28 5.88
CA VAL A 29 -10.78 -5.32 4.79
C VAL A 29 -11.61 -4.15 5.29
N PRO A 30 -11.11 -2.92 5.22
CA PRO A 30 -11.87 -1.73 5.59
C PRO A 30 -13.12 -1.59 4.71
N ARG A 31 -14.23 -1.19 5.31
CA ARG A 31 -15.46 -0.92 4.55
C ARG A 31 -15.36 0.37 3.74
N THR A 32 -14.57 1.32 4.23
CA THR A 32 -14.38 2.62 3.61
C THR A 32 -12.93 3.02 3.78
N ALA A 33 -12.29 3.42 2.70
CA ALA A 33 -10.98 4.04 2.72
C ALA A 33 -11.13 5.52 2.36
N ILE A 34 -10.59 6.40 3.19
CA ILE A 34 -10.59 7.84 2.95
C ILE A 34 -9.15 8.24 2.64
N CYS A 35 -8.89 8.57 1.38
CA CYS A 35 -7.56 8.93 0.90
C CYS A 35 -7.48 10.45 0.71
N ASP A 36 -6.98 11.15 1.72
CA ASP A 36 -6.77 12.58 1.69
C ASP A 36 -5.29 12.88 1.50
N PRO A 37 -4.87 13.37 0.31
CA PRO A 37 -3.46 13.65 0.05
C PRO A 37 -2.88 14.78 0.91
N GLU A 38 -3.71 15.67 1.45
CA GLU A 38 -3.25 16.74 2.33
C GLU A 38 -2.61 16.20 3.62
N LEU A 39 -3.02 15.02 4.07
CA LEU A 39 -2.43 14.37 5.25
C LEU A 39 -0.96 13.98 5.04
N THR A 40 -0.47 13.96 3.82
CA THR A 40 0.92 13.62 3.50
C THR A 40 1.86 14.83 3.49
N LEU A 41 1.34 16.06 3.52
CA LEU A 41 2.13 17.27 3.40
C LEU A 41 3.14 17.48 4.55
N GLY A 42 2.82 16.95 5.73
CA GLY A 42 3.69 17.02 6.91
C GLY A 42 4.74 15.92 7.01
N LEU A 43 4.84 15.00 6.05
CA LEU A 43 5.82 13.92 6.09
C LEU A 43 7.26 14.45 5.92
N PRO A 44 8.21 13.95 6.71
CA PRO A 44 9.64 14.25 6.48
C PRO A 44 10.07 13.85 5.07
N PRO A 45 11.03 14.57 4.44
CA PRO A 45 11.45 14.31 3.06
C PRO A 45 11.91 12.85 2.80
N MET A 46 12.64 12.26 3.73
CA MET A 46 13.09 10.87 3.60
C MET A 46 11.92 9.89 3.61
N LEU A 47 10.92 10.14 4.43
CA LEU A 47 9.74 9.28 4.50
C LEU A 47 8.87 9.45 3.25
N THR A 48 8.77 10.68 2.74
CA THR A 48 8.09 10.96 1.46
C THR A 48 8.75 10.20 0.31
N ALA A 49 10.07 10.24 0.23
CA ALA A 49 10.82 9.51 -0.79
C ALA A 49 10.64 8.00 -0.65
N ALA A 50 10.74 7.46 0.55
CA ALA A 50 10.59 6.02 0.81
C ALA A 50 9.19 5.51 0.44
N THR A 51 8.14 6.23 0.84
CA THR A 51 6.75 5.84 0.52
C THR A 51 6.43 6.02 -0.96
N GLY A 52 7.01 7.02 -1.62
CA GLY A 52 6.89 7.22 -3.07
C GLY A 52 7.53 6.06 -3.85
N MET A 53 8.73 5.64 -3.45
CA MET A 53 9.39 4.47 -4.04
C MET A 53 8.63 3.17 -3.78
N ASP A 54 8.01 3.04 -2.62
CA ASP A 54 7.15 1.90 -2.30
C ASP A 54 5.92 1.85 -3.23
N ALA A 55 5.31 2.99 -3.51
CA ALA A 55 4.19 3.08 -4.45
C ALA A 55 4.61 2.66 -5.88
N ILE A 56 5.77 3.10 -6.34
CA ILE A 56 6.34 2.67 -7.63
C ILE A 56 6.57 1.16 -7.64
N ALA A 57 7.17 0.62 -6.58
CA ALA A 57 7.43 -0.81 -6.45
C ALA A 57 6.13 -1.62 -6.49
N HIS A 58 5.09 -1.20 -5.80
CA HIS A 58 3.77 -1.84 -5.83
C HIS A 58 3.19 -1.89 -7.25
N CYS A 59 3.28 -0.79 -7.99
CA CYS A 59 2.80 -0.75 -9.38
C CYS A 59 3.61 -1.69 -10.27
N MET A 60 4.94 -1.67 -10.16
CA MET A 60 5.81 -2.53 -10.96
C MET A 60 5.60 -4.01 -10.64
N GLU A 61 5.55 -4.38 -9.38
CA GLU A 61 5.33 -5.76 -8.95
C GLU A 61 3.96 -6.27 -9.37
N THR A 62 2.92 -5.44 -9.27
CA THR A 62 1.58 -5.77 -9.75
C THR A 62 1.57 -6.06 -11.24
N PHE A 63 2.22 -5.21 -12.03
CA PHE A 63 2.28 -5.37 -13.48
C PHE A 63 3.10 -6.61 -13.90
N MET A 64 4.17 -6.93 -13.16
CA MET A 64 5.04 -8.08 -13.43
C MET A 64 4.48 -9.40 -12.86
N ALA A 65 3.41 -9.37 -12.06
CA ALA A 65 2.82 -10.56 -11.47
C ALA A 65 2.34 -11.54 -12.54
N ALA A 66 2.57 -12.83 -12.33
CA ALA A 66 2.18 -13.88 -13.27
C ALA A 66 0.66 -14.11 -13.35
N ALA A 67 -0.10 -13.61 -12.40
CA ALA A 67 -1.55 -13.75 -12.38
C ALA A 67 -2.19 -12.89 -13.49
N PHE A 68 -3.14 -13.49 -14.22
CA PHE A 68 -3.93 -12.77 -15.22
C PHE A 68 -4.97 -11.89 -14.52
N ASN A 69 -4.72 -10.59 -14.47
CA ASN A 69 -5.60 -9.61 -13.84
C ASN A 69 -5.54 -8.27 -14.59
N PRO A 70 -6.21 -8.16 -15.76
CA PRO A 70 -6.17 -6.92 -16.57
C PRO A 70 -6.58 -5.65 -15.84
N PRO A 71 -7.60 -5.63 -14.95
CA PRO A 71 -7.90 -4.44 -14.17
C PRO A 71 -6.75 -3.99 -13.28
N ALA A 72 -6.06 -4.92 -12.61
CA ALA A 72 -4.90 -4.61 -11.78
C ALA A 72 -3.74 -4.07 -12.62
N ASP A 73 -3.50 -4.63 -13.78
CA ASP A 73 -2.46 -4.17 -14.71
C ASP A 73 -2.74 -2.74 -15.18
N GLY A 74 -3.99 -2.43 -15.51
CA GLY A 74 -4.41 -1.09 -15.91
C GLY A 74 -4.22 -0.05 -14.80
N ILE A 75 -4.59 -0.40 -13.58
CA ILE A 75 -4.40 0.47 -12.40
C ILE A 75 -2.91 0.68 -12.12
N ALA A 76 -2.10 -0.38 -12.23
CA ALA A 76 -0.66 -0.30 -12.03
C ALA A 76 0.01 0.64 -13.05
N LEU A 77 -0.35 0.54 -14.32
CA LEU A 77 0.16 1.42 -15.36
C LEU A 77 -0.26 2.89 -15.14
N ASP A 78 -1.50 3.14 -14.77
CA ASP A 78 -1.95 4.49 -14.41
C ASP A 78 -1.17 5.04 -13.22
N GLY A 79 -0.94 4.22 -12.20
CA GLY A 79 -0.16 4.60 -11.03
C GLY A 79 1.27 5.01 -11.37
N LEU A 80 1.92 4.33 -12.32
CA LEU A 80 3.28 4.65 -12.76
C LEU A 80 3.38 5.97 -13.54
N THR A 81 2.28 6.47 -14.08
CA THR A 81 2.26 7.74 -14.83
C THR A 81 1.99 8.96 -13.95
N ARG A 82 1.60 8.74 -12.70
CA ARG A 82 1.29 9.80 -11.73
C ARG A 82 2.53 10.28 -10.99
#